data_2e14bc3e53bddc71bf3824b6be5fde03
#
_entry.id   2e14bc3e53bddc71bf3824b6be5fde03
#
_cell.length_a   1.000
_cell.length_b   1.000
_cell.length_c   1.000
_cell.angle_alpha   90.00
_cell.angle_beta   90.00
_cell.angle_gamma   90.00
#
_symmetry.space_group_name_H-M   'P 1'
#
loop_
_entity.id
_entity.type
_entity.pdbx_description
1 polymer ?
#
loop_
_entity_poly.entity_id
_entity_poly.type
_entity_poly.pdbx_seq_one_letter_code
_entity_poly.pdbx_strand_id
1 'polypeptide(L)'
;YKIPNSLIALETGVIQNDVNILTWDGIERGLADAPIDEWNQDLNMRLAFKYSAVWFYQVLARKIGHQRMQDFVTKIQYGNQNIGGKEDIDQFWLEGELSITPRQQIDFLRRLQQNDLPFAQKNIDLVKDIAIAEETDNYVLRGKTGIATSVTPQIGWYVGYLEQNDNIYFFATNIDVVSDKDVAARLEVTKLCLQDLGLL
;
A
#
# COMPACT_ATOMS: atom_id res chain seq x y z
N TYR A 1 -0.67 3.60 -1.80
CA TYR A 1 -1.37 3.08 -3.01
C TYR A 1 -1.08 1.60 -3.30
N LYS A 2 -0.11 0.96 -2.64
CA LYS A 2 0.30 -0.42 -2.98
C LYS A 2 -0.82 -1.46 -2.80
N ILE A 3 -1.74 -1.28 -1.84
CA ILE A 3 -2.91 -2.17 -1.67
C ILE A 3 -3.80 -2.17 -2.93
N PRO A 4 -4.34 -1.02 -3.42
CA PRO A 4 -5.14 -1.03 -4.65
C PRO A 4 -4.34 -1.46 -5.88
N ASN A 5 -3.06 -1.10 -6.00
CA ASN A 5 -2.23 -1.54 -7.13
C ASN A 5 -2.09 -3.08 -7.16
N SER A 6 -1.89 -3.74 -6.00
CA SER A 6 -1.85 -5.21 -5.92
C SER A 6 -3.16 -5.84 -6.38
N LEU A 7 -4.30 -5.33 -5.89
CA LEU A 7 -5.64 -5.81 -6.30
C LEU A 7 -5.85 -5.68 -7.81
N ILE A 8 -5.52 -4.52 -8.38
CA ILE A 8 -5.71 -4.25 -9.82
C ILE A 8 -4.77 -5.12 -10.66
N ALA A 9 -3.52 -5.31 -10.23
CA ALA A 9 -2.56 -6.15 -10.95
C ALA A 9 -3.01 -7.62 -11.01
N LEU A 10 -3.53 -8.16 -9.91
CA LEU A 10 -4.09 -9.51 -9.84
C LEU A 10 -5.37 -9.63 -10.67
N GLU A 11 -6.29 -8.67 -10.55
CA GLU A 11 -7.57 -8.71 -11.27
C GLU A 11 -7.42 -8.59 -12.79
N THR A 12 -6.45 -7.81 -13.23
CA THR A 12 -6.14 -7.65 -14.66
C THR A 12 -5.27 -8.76 -15.23
N GLY A 13 -4.83 -9.71 -14.40
CA GLY A 13 -3.97 -10.83 -14.80
C GLY A 13 -2.54 -10.42 -15.16
N VAL A 14 -2.12 -9.20 -14.84
CA VAL A 14 -0.74 -8.71 -15.06
C VAL A 14 0.25 -9.52 -14.22
N ILE A 15 -0.18 -9.96 -13.06
CA ILE A 15 0.48 -10.95 -12.23
C ILE A 15 -0.57 -11.96 -11.75
N GLN A 16 -0.22 -13.25 -11.70
CA GLN A 16 -1.20 -14.30 -11.42
C GLN A 16 -1.36 -14.61 -9.94
N ASN A 17 -0.30 -14.38 -9.16
CA ASN A 17 -0.24 -14.65 -7.73
C ASN A 17 0.87 -13.83 -7.07
N ASP A 18 1.04 -13.97 -5.77
CA ASP A 18 2.02 -13.24 -4.96
C ASP A 18 3.44 -13.80 -5.01
N VAL A 19 3.64 -14.99 -5.58
CA VAL A 19 4.96 -15.65 -5.70
C VAL A 19 5.59 -15.51 -7.08
N ASN A 20 4.86 -15.00 -8.09
CA ASN A 20 5.45 -14.72 -9.40
C ASN A 20 6.56 -13.66 -9.29
N ILE A 21 7.72 -14.00 -9.83
CA ILE A 21 8.91 -13.15 -9.77
C ILE A 21 8.92 -12.16 -10.93
N LEU A 22 9.22 -10.90 -10.61
CA LEU A 22 9.70 -9.91 -11.58
C LEU A 22 11.21 -9.77 -11.43
N THR A 23 11.91 -9.90 -12.54
CA THR A 23 13.36 -9.75 -12.58
C THR A 23 13.76 -8.30 -12.40
N TRP A 24 14.70 -8.05 -11.51
CA TRP A 24 15.31 -6.74 -11.32
C TRP A 24 16.15 -6.35 -12.54
N ASP A 25 16.11 -5.09 -12.90
CA ASP A 25 16.77 -4.55 -14.10
C ASP A 25 18.24 -4.17 -13.88
N GLY A 26 18.80 -4.43 -12.70
CA GLY A 26 20.17 -4.10 -12.34
C GLY A 26 20.41 -2.64 -11.94
N ILE A 27 19.35 -1.81 -11.89
CA ILE A 27 19.47 -0.40 -11.48
C ILE A 27 19.29 -0.31 -9.97
N GLU A 28 20.30 0.18 -9.25
CA GLU A 28 20.20 0.44 -7.82
C GLU A 28 19.18 1.53 -7.52
N ARG A 29 18.29 1.24 -6.55
CA ARG A 29 17.25 2.16 -6.09
C ARG A 29 17.20 2.20 -4.57
N GLY A 30 16.75 3.34 -4.04
CA GLY A 30 16.62 3.56 -2.62
C GLY A 30 15.79 4.79 -2.28
N LEU A 31 15.99 5.33 -1.09
CA LEU A 31 15.39 6.56 -0.62
C LEU A 31 16.49 7.53 -0.19
N ALA A 32 16.31 8.81 -0.48
CA ALA A 32 17.24 9.89 -0.08
C ALA A 32 18.71 9.57 -0.41
N ASP A 33 18.96 9.09 -1.64
CA ASP A 33 20.30 8.73 -2.16
C ASP A 33 20.98 7.55 -1.44
N ALA A 34 20.27 6.83 -0.56
CA ALA A 34 20.74 5.61 0.06
C ALA A 34 20.09 4.38 -0.61
N PRO A 35 20.88 3.42 -1.15
CA PRO A 35 20.35 2.17 -1.67
C PRO A 35 19.57 1.38 -0.60
N ILE A 36 18.54 0.67 -1.03
CA ILE A 36 17.81 -0.29 -0.20
C ILE A 36 18.05 -1.68 -0.79
N ASP A 37 18.85 -2.48 -0.14
CA ASP A 37 19.28 -3.79 -0.64
C ASP A 37 18.11 -4.71 -0.97
N GLU A 38 17.05 -4.67 -0.16
CA GLU A 38 15.83 -5.45 -0.38
C GLU A 38 15.06 -5.05 -1.64
N TRP A 39 15.33 -3.86 -2.21
CA TRP A 39 14.75 -3.44 -3.49
C TRP A 39 15.57 -3.88 -4.69
N ASN A 40 16.86 -4.08 -4.50
CA ASN A 40 17.86 -4.29 -5.56
C ASN A 40 18.10 -5.78 -5.84
N GLN A 41 17.02 -6.51 -6.06
CA GLN A 41 16.99 -7.93 -6.34
C GLN A 41 15.70 -8.34 -7.06
N ASP A 42 15.64 -9.54 -7.55
CA ASP A 42 14.42 -10.16 -8.06
C ASP A 42 13.37 -10.24 -6.96
N LEU A 43 12.14 -9.80 -7.24
CA LEU A 43 11.07 -9.75 -6.25
C LEU A 43 9.79 -10.41 -6.76
N ASN A 44 9.07 -11.02 -5.83
CA ASN A 44 7.66 -11.34 -5.98
C ASN A 44 6.78 -10.29 -5.27
N MET A 45 5.45 -10.37 -5.45
CA MET A 45 4.54 -9.37 -4.88
C MET A 45 4.59 -9.34 -3.35
N ARG A 46 4.74 -10.49 -2.68
CA ARG A 46 4.78 -10.58 -1.21
C ARG A 46 5.99 -9.83 -0.66
N LEU A 47 7.17 -10.06 -1.21
CA LEU A 47 8.39 -9.36 -0.81
C LEU A 47 8.34 -7.87 -1.19
N ALA A 48 7.89 -7.55 -2.41
CA ALA A 48 7.75 -6.17 -2.86
C ALA A 48 6.76 -5.36 -2.00
N PHE A 49 5.68 -6.00 -1.52
CA PHE A 49 4.74 -5.37 -0.59
C PHE A 49 5.39 -5.14 0.77
N LYS A 50 6.04 -6.17 1.33
CA LYS A 50 6.75 -6.12 2.61
C LYS A 50 7.81 -5.02 2.63
N TYR A 51 8.68 -4.99 1.64
CA TYR A 51 9.78 -4.02 1.53
C TYR A 51 9.36 -2.68 0.93
N SER A 52 8.11 -2.54 0.49
CA SER A 52 7.61 -1.34 -0.19
C SER A 52 8.36 -1.00 -1.47
N ALA A 53 8.91 -1.99 -2.19
CA ALA A 53 9.71 -1.79 -3.40
C ALA A 53 8.93 -1.01 -4.47
N VAL A 54 9.33 0.23 -4.73
CA VAL A 54 8.62 1.14 -5.63
C VAL A 54 8.66 0.63 -7.06
N TRP A 55 9.84 0.23 -7.54
CA TRP A 55 10.04 -0.22 -8.92
C TRP A 55 9.12 -1.36 -9.32
N PHE A 56 8.87 -2.31 -8.40
CA PHE A 56 7.98 -3.45 -8.65
C PHE A 56 6.56 -2.97 -9.02
N TYR A 57 6.02 -2.04 -8.23
CA TYR A 57 4.70 -1.46 -8.44
C TYR A 57 4.64 -0.54 -9.66
N GLN A 58 5.73 0.12 -10.03
CA GLN A 58 5.86 0.87 -11.27
C GLN A 58 5.78 -0.06 -12.49
N VAL A 59 6.47 -1.21 -12.45
CA VAL A 59 6.38 -2.22 -13.51
C VAL A 59 4.95 -2.76 -13.64
N LEU A 60 4.28 -3.07 -12.51
CA LEU A 60 2.88 -3.50 -12.55
C LEU A 60 1.97 -2.44 -13.16
N ALA A 61 2.10 -1.18 -12.74
CA ALA A 61 1.28 -0.08 -13.24
C ALA A 61 1.45 0.12 -14.77
N ARG A 62 2.68 0.10 -15.26
CA ARG A 62 2.95 0.16 -16.72
C ARG A 62 2.31 -1.01 -17.46
N LYS A 63 2.36 -2.23 -16.94
CA LYS A 63 1.74 -3.42 -17.53
C LYS A 63 0.21 -3.40 -17.46
N ILE A 64 -0.39 -2.84 -16.40
CA ILE A 64 -1.83 -2.59 -16.29
C ILE A 64 -2.25 -1.60 -17.37
N GLY A 65 -1.51 -0.52 -17.54
CA GLY A 65 -1.79 0.56 -18.48
C GLY A 65 -2.84 1.54 -17.97
N HIS A 66 -2.78 2.76 -18.50
CA HIS A 66 -3.53 3.92 -17.98
C HIS A 66 -5.05 3.69 -17.96
N GLN A 67 -5.64 3.20 -19.05
CA GLN A 67 -7.10 3.06 -19.12
C GLN A 67 -7.63 2.10 -18.06
N ARG A 68 -7.07 0.90 -17.94
CA ARG A 68 -7.50 -0.10 -16.95
C ARG A 68 -7.26 0.40 -15.53
N MET A 69 -6.13 1.09 -15.28
CA MET A 69 -5.83 1.68 -13.98
C MET A 69 -6.90 2.73 -13.60
N GLN A 70 -7.21 3.66 -14.51
CA GLN A 70 -8.24 4.68 -14.29
C GLN A 70 -9.62 4.07 -14.03
N ASP A 71 -10.00 3.07 -14.82
CA ASP A 71 -11.30 2.39 -14.69
C ASP A 71 -11.44 1.76 -13.28
N PHE A 72 -10.40 1.09 -12.78
CA PHE A 72 -10.41 0.49 -11.45
C PHE A 72 -10.36 1.54 -10.34
N VAL A 73 -9.52 2.55 -10.45
CA VAL A 73 -9.45 3.65 -9.46
C VAL A 73 -10.80 4.33 -9.30
N THR A 74 -11.50 4.53 -10.42
CA THR A 74 -12.88 5.08 -10.43
C THR A 74 -13.88 4.09 -9.80
N LYS A 75 -13.84 2.82 -10.20
CA LYS A 75 -14.73 1.77 -9.69
C LYS A 75 -14.65 1.59 -8.18
N ILE A 76 -13.43 1.63 -7.64
CA ILE A 76 -13.22 1.51 -6.20
C ILE A 76 -13.37 2.84 -5.45
N GLN A 77 -13.59 3.94 -6.17
CA GLN A 77 -13.73 5.29 -5.62
C GLN A 77 -12.53 5.69 -4.73
N TYR A 78 -11.30 5.45 -5.21
CA TYR A 78 -10.10 5.68 -4.41
C TYR A 78 -9.64 7.14 -4.47
N GLY A 79 -9.69 7.81 -3.32
CA GLY A 79 -9.27 9.21 -3.18
C GLY A 79 -10.01 10.15 -4.13
N ASN A 80 -9.29 11.08 -4.74
CA ASN A 80 -9.81 11.99 -5.75
C ASN A 80 -9.97 11.38 -7.15
N GLN A 81 -9.56 10.11 -7.33
CA GLN A 81 -9.67 9.33 -8.56
C GLN A 81 -8.86 9.90 -9.75
N ASN A 82 -8.01 10.85 -9.54
CA ASN A 82 -7.20 11.48 -10.58
C ASN A 82 -5.82 10.79 -10.67
N ILE A 83 -5.54 10.12 -11.78
CA ILE A 83 -4.25 9.45 -12.03
C ILE A 83 -3.38 10.18 -13.06
N GLY A 84 -3.74 11.42 -13.43
CA GLY A 84 -2.99 12.20 -14.41
C GLY A 84 -3.07 11.66 -15.84
N GLY A 85 -2.08 12.00 -16.64
CA GLY A 85 -1.93 11.56 -18.02
C GLY A 85 -1.36 10.13 -18.15
N LYS A 86 -1.21 9.66 -19.40
CA LYS A 86 -0.64 8.33 -19.67
C LYS A 86 0.82 8.22 -19.25
N GLU A 87 1.54 9.32 -19.30
CA GLU A 87 2.93 9.48 -18.90
C GLU A 87 3.14 9.34 -17.40
N ASP A 88 2.10 9.61 -16.60
CA ASP A 88 2.15 9.57 -15.13
C ASP A 88 1.88 8.18 -14.55
N ILE A 89 1.60 7.19 -15.39
CA ILE A 89 1.07 5.87 -14.98
C ILE A 89 1.87 5.16 -13.90
N ASP A 90 3.15 5.39 -13.79
CA ASP A 90 4.02 4.77 -12.79
C ASP A 90 4.49 5.74 -11.69
N GLN A 91 3.94 6.97 -11.66
CA GLN A 91 4.28 8.03 -10.70
C GLN A 91 3.05 8.69 -10.05
N PHE A 92 1.85 8.53 -10.60
CA PHE A 92 0.66 9.27 -10.18
C PHE A 92 0.33 9.16 -8.67
N TRP A 93 0.77 8.09 -8.01
CA TRP A 93 0.60 7.88 -6.56
C TRP A 93 1.82 8.28 -5.72
N LEU A 94 2.93 8.65 -6.36
CA LEU A 94 4.17 9.07 -5.73
C LEU A 94 4.28 10.60 -5.72
N GLU A 95 4.24 11.19 -6.91
CA GLU A 95 4.47 12.62 -7.17
C GLU A 95 3.34 13.27 -7.98
N GLY A 96 2.34 12.48 -8.41
CA GLY A 96 1.26 12.94 -9.26
C GLY A 96 0.03 13.44 -8.49
N GLU A 97 -1.09 13.49 -9.22
CA GLU A 97 -2.32 14.14 -8.78
C GLU A 97 -3.20 13.31 -7.84
N LEU A 98 -2.91 12.01 -7.67
CA LEU A 98 -3.73 11.15 -6.82
C LEU A 98 -3.56 11.52 -5.35
N SER A 99 -4.65 11.93 -4.72
CA SER A 99 -4.69 12.25 -3.31
C SER A 99 -5.83 11.52 -2.58
N ILE A 100 -5.62 11.26 -1.29
CA ILE A 100 -6.60 10.57 -0.45
C ILE A 100 -6.53 11.11 0.98
N THR A 101 -7.69 11.28 1.61
CA THR A 101 -7.76 11.64 3.03
C THR A 101 -7.71 10.41 3.93
N PRO A 102 -7.32 10.55 5.22
CA PRO A 102 -7.36 9.44 6.19
C PRO A 102 -8.73 8.75 6.27
N ARG A 103 -9.82 9.53 6.22
CA ARG A 103 -11.18 8.98 6.26
C ARG A 103 -11.52 8.14 5.03
N GLN A 104 -11.16 8.62 3.84
CA GLN A 104 -11.34 7.84 2.60
C GLN A 104 -10.48 6.57 2.60
N GLN A 105 -9.28 6.64 3.20
CA GLN A 105 -8.43 5.45 3.34
C GLN A 105 -9.07 4.42 4.28
N ILE A 106 -9.66 4.84 5.40
CA ILE A 106 -10.40 3.95 6.29
C ILE A 106 -11.62 3.34 5.58
N ASP A 107 -12.38 4.13 4.81
CA ASP A 107 -13.52 3.60 4.05
C ASP A 107 -13.10 2.55 3.01
N PHE A 108 -12.01 2.80 2.29
CA PHE A 108 -11.45 1.82 1.36
C PHE A 108 -11.02 0.52 2.09
N LEU A 109 -10.35 0.62 3.23
CA LEU A 109 -9.92 -0.55 4.02
C LEU A 109 -11.10 -1.33 4.60
N ARG A 110 -12.16 -0.64 5.03
CA ARG A 110 -13.40 -1.26 5.49
C ARG A 110 -14.05 -2.07 4.37
N ARG A 111 -14.16 -1.51 3.17
CA ARG A 111 -14.70 -2.20 2.00
C ARG A 111 -13.83 -3.39 1.59
N LEU A 112 -12.50 -3.26 1.65
CA LEU A 112 -11.56 -4.36 1.44
C LEU A 112 -11.81 -5.50 2.44
N GLN A 113 -11.91 -5.16 3.73
CA GLN A 113 -12.11 -6.14 4.79
C GLN A 113 -13.46 -6.86 4.65
N GLN A 114 -14.51 -6.13 4.30
CA GLN A 114 -15.87 -6.66 4.12
C GLN A 114 -16.07 -7.37 2.77
N ASN A 115 -15.05 -7.48 1.91
CA ASN A 115 -15.15 -8.01 0.54
C ASN A 115 -16.12 -7.21 -0.35
N ASP A 116 -16.30 -5.93 -0.05
CA ASP A 116 -17.16 -5.00 -0.79
C ASP A 116 -16.37 -4.14 -1.78
N LEU A 117 -15.46 -4.79 -2.52
CA LEU A 117 -14.72 -4.20 -3.63
C LEU A 117 -14.92 -5.03 -4.89
N PRO A 118 -14.90 -4.42 -6.08
CA PRO A 118 -15.22 -5.09 -7.35
C PRO A 118 -14.03 -5.94 -7.87
N PHE A 119 -13.54 -6.84 -7.03
CA PHE A 119 -12.45 -7.78 -7.34
C PHE A 119 -12.86 -9.21 -7.01
N ALA A 120 -12.27 -10.18 -7.67
CA ALA A 120 -12.47 -11.58 -7.36
C ALA A 120 -12.03 -11.87 -5.92
N GLN A 121 -12.83 -12.68 -5.18
CA GLN A 121 -12.58 -12.99 -3.76
C GLN A 121 -11.16 -13.48 -3.51
N LYS A 122 -10.64 -14.39 -4.36
CA LYS A 122 -9.27 -14.91 -4.25
C LYS A 122 -8.20 -13.81 -4.27
N ASN A 123 -8.42 -12.72 -5.03
CA ASN A 123 -7.48 -11.59 -5.13
C ASN A 123 -7.56 -10.71 -3.89
N ILE A 124 -8.78 -10.52 -3.35
CA ILE A 124 -9.00 -9.84 -2.07
C ILE A 124 -8.31 -10.60 -0.94
N ASP A 125 -8.54 -11.90 -0.83
CA ASP A 125 -7.96 -12.74 0.23
C ASP A 125 -6.43 -12.74 0.16
N LEU A 126 -5.86 -12.84 -1.04
CA LEU A 126 -4.42 -12.80 -1.22
C LEU A 126 -3.83 -11.44 -0.80
N VAL A 127 -4.48 -10.33 -1.14
CA VAL A 127 -3.99 -9.00 -0.74
C VAL A 127 -4.15 -8.77 0.76
N LYS A 128 -5.20 -9.28 1.38
CA LYS A 128 -5.34 -9.29 2.84
C LYS A 128 -4.21 -10.10 3.50
N ASP A 129 -3.85 -11.25 2.93
CA ASP A 129 -2.81 -12.12 3.45
C ASP A 129 -1.43 -11.45 3.37
N ILE A 130 -1.04 -10.89 2.22
CA ILE A 130 0.26 -10.20 2.09
C ILE A 130 0.34 -8.91 2.92
N ALA A 131 -0.79 -8.38 3.38
CA ALA A 131 -0.86 -7.20 4.24
C ALA A 131 -0.68 -7.52 5.73
N ILE A 132 -0.59 -8.79 6.14
CA ILE A 132 -0.30 -9.17 7.52
C ILE A 132 1.04 -8.58 7.92
N ALA A 133 1.02 -7.67 8.89
CA ALA A 133 2.20 -7.02 9.46
C ALA A 133 2.62 -7.70 10.76
N GLU A 134 1.65 -8.21 11.52
CA GLU A 134 1.87 -8.93 12.78
C GLU A 134 0.69 -9.87 13.04
N GLU A 135 0.98 -11.08 13.49
CA GLU A 135 -0.03 -12.08 13.85
C GLU A 135 0.38 -12.76 15.15
N THR A 136 -0.56 -12.85 16.08
CA THR A 136 -0.41 -13.47 17.39
C THR A 136 -1.62 -14.37 17.68
N ASP A 137 -1.62 -15.07 18.79
CA ASP A 137 -2.79 -15.86 19.23
C ASP A 137 -4.03 -14.99 19.55
N ASN A 138 -3.83 -13.68 19.76
CA ASN A 138 -4.88 -12.76 20.21
C ASN A 138 -5.38 -11.81 19.13
N TYR A 139 -4.56 -11.50 18.13
CA TYR A 139 -4.93 -10.55 17.08
C TYR A 139 -4.15 -10.76 15.77
N VAL A 140 -4.70 -10.24 14.69
CA VAL A 140 -4.03 -10.09 13.41
C VAL A 140 -4.01 -8.60 13.03
N LEU A 141 -2.82 -8.03 12.89
CA LEU A 141 -2.61 -6.66 12.44
C LEU A 141 -2.22 -6.68 10.96
N ARG A 142 -3.05 -6.05 10.13
CA ARG A 142 -2.78 -5.85 8.71
C ARG A 142 -2.49 -4.39 8.45
N GLY A 143 -1.45 -4.12 7.67
CA GLY A 143 -1.08 -2.73 7.45
C GLY A 143 -0.10 -2.52 6.31
N LYS A 144 -0.05 -1.26 5.86
CA LYS A 144 0.90 -0.81 4.86
C LYS A 144 1.41 0.58 5.16
N THR A 145 2.71 0.72 5.11
CA THR A 145 3.41 2.01 5.23
C THR A 145 3.50 2.72 3.88
N GLY A 146 3.63 4.05 3.94
CA GLY A 146 3.92 4.90 2.78
C GLY A 146 4.63 6.18 3.22
N ILE A 147 5.26 6.85 2.28
CA ILE A 147 5.79 8.22 2.44
C ILE A 147 5.45 8.97 1.15
N ALA A 148 4.87 10.18 1.31
CA ALA A 148 4.73 11.16 0.24
C ALA A 148 5.93 12.11 0.33
N THR A 149 6.82 12.03 -0.64
CA THR A 149 8.08 12.81 -0.67
C THR A 149 8.00 14.08 -1.50
N SER A 150 6.94 14.22 -2.31
CA SER A 150 6.70 15.36 -3.20
C SER A 150 6.14 16.61 -2.51
N VAL A 151 5.88 16.54 -1.20
CA VAL A 151 5.31 17.62 -0.39
C VAL A 151 6.27 18.03 0.73
N THR A 152 6.13 19.26 1.23
CA THR A 152 6.95 19.77 2.34
C THR A 152 6.04 20.28 3.47
N PRO A 153 6.12 19.75 4.69
CA PRO A 153 6.93 18.58 5.07
C PRO A 153 6.47 17.30 4.35
N GLN A 154 7.34 16.30 4.25
CA GLN A 154 6.96 14.98 3.76
C GLN A 154 5.89 14.36 4.69
N ILE A 155 5.03 13.50 4.14
CA ILE A 155 3.97 12.87 4.93
C ILE A 155 4.21 11.37 5.02
N GLY A 156 4.41 10.88 6.25
CA GLY A 156 4.49 9.47 6.56
C GLY A 156 3.10 8.87 6.81
N TRP A 157 2.81 7.73 6.19
CA TRP A 157 1.54 7.00 6.35
C TRP A 157 1.76 5.62 6.96
N TYR A 158 0.86 5.22 7.85
CA TYR A 158 0.61 3.83 8.20
C TYR A 158 -0.89 3.59 8.25
N VAL A 159 -1.38 2.69 7.42
CA VAL A 159 -2.82 2.44 7.24
C VAL A 159 -3.09 0.95 7.33
N GLY A 160 -4.21 0.58 7.95
CA GLY A 160 -4.51 -0.83 8.14
C GLY A 160 -5.72 -1.07 9.04
N TYR A 161 -5.81 -2.30 9.54
CA TYR A 161 -6.79 -2.70 10.52
C TYR A 161 -6.28 -3.84 11.39
N LEU A 162 -6.83 -3.90 12.60
CA LEU A 162 -6.60 -4.92 13.61
C LEU A 162 -7.85 -5.78 13.74
N GLU A 163 -7.69 -7.08 13.66
CA GLU A 163 -8.74 -8.09 13.92
C GLU A 163 -8.47 -8.70 15.30
N GLN A 164 -9.42 -8.53 16.24
CA GLN A 164 -9.30 -9.03 17.61
C GLN A 164 -10.69 -9.32 18.20
N ASN A 165 -10.89 -10.50 18.78
CA ASN A 165 -12.12 -10.87 19.50
C ASN A 165 -13.41 -10.57 18.72
N ASP A 166 -13.47 -10.99 17.45
CA ASP A 166 -14.58 -10.73 16.50
C ASP A 166 -14.83 -9.26 16.19
N ASN A 167 -13.96 -8.37 16.63
CA ASN A 167 -14.01 -6.95 16.29
C ASN A 167 -12.90 -6.57 15.32
N ILE A 168 -13.14 -5.50 14.56
CA ILE A 168 -12.22 -4.96 13.57
C ILE A 168 -12.05 -3.47 13.81
N TYR A 169 -10.81 -3.06 13.99
CA TYR A 169 -10.44 -1.67 14.29
C TYR A 169 -9.58 -1.13 13.14
N PHE A 170 -10.08 -0.11 12.45
CA PHE A 170 -9.39 0.51 11.33
C PHE A 170 -8.58 1.71 11.78
N PHE A 171 -7.41 1.88 11.19
CA PHE A 171 -6.56 3.04 11.44
C PHE A 171 -5.96 3.62 10.16
N ALA A 172 -5.74 4.93 10.17
CA ALA A 172 -5.04 5.66 9.13
C ALA A 172 -4.24 6.79 9.80
N THR A 173 -3.02 6.46 10.20
CA THR A 173 -2.08 7.41 10.77
C THR A 173 -1.35 8.12 9.65
N ASN A 174 -1.33 9.46 9.69
CA ASN A 174 -0.40 10.26 8.90
C ASN A 174 0.30 11.28 9.80
N ILE A 175 1.59 11.48 9.57
CA ILE A 175 2.42 12.39 10.33
C ILE A 175 3.35 13.16 9.39
N ASP A 176 3.73 14.36 9.80
CA ASP A 176 4.80 15.10 9.15
C ASP A 176 6.14 14.38 9.37
N VAL A 177 6.91 14.20 8.31
CA VAL A 177 8.26 13.61 8.35
C VAL A 177 9.25 14.74 8.07
N VAL A 178 9.92 15.19 9.12
CA VAL A 178 10.94 16.26 9.06
C VAL A 178 12.35 15.71 9.34
N SER A 179 12.44 14.46 9.82
CA SER A 179 13.70 13.76 10.09
C SER A 179 13.53 12.24 9.91
N ASP A 180 14.64 11.52 9.82
CA ASP A 180 14.64 10.05 9.69
C ASP A 180 13.94 9.34 10.86
N LYS A 181 13.94 9.94 12.05
CA LYS A 181 13.23 9.41 13.23
C LYS A 181 11.72 9.38 13.03
N ASP A 182 11.18 10.33 12.29
CA ASP A 182 9.74 10.42 12.03
C ASP A 182 9.28 9.32 11.09
N VAL A 183 10.19 8.76 10.29
CA VAL A 183 9.88 7.63 9.41
C VAL A 183 9.43 6.39 10.22
N ALA A 184 10.06 6.11 11.35
CA ALA A 184 9.64 5.02 12.25
C ALA A 184 8.43 5.42 13.11
N ALA A 185 8.33 6.68 13.52
CA ALA A 185 7.31 7.18 14.42
C ALA A 185 5.87 6.92 13.96
N ARG A 186 5.59 6.87 12.65
CA ARG A 186 4.26 6.53 12.13
C ARG A 186 3.76 5.15 12.58
N LEU A 187 4.67 4.17 12.73
CA LEU A 187 4.36 2.83 13.24
C LEU A 187 4.23 2.85 14.77
N GLU A 188 5.19 3.50 15.44
CA GLU A 188 5.25 3.58 16.89
C GLU A 188 4.02 4.29 17.46
N VAL A 189 3.66 5.45 16.92
CA VAL A 189 2.47 6.21 17.33
C VAL A 189 1.20 5.38 17.12
N THR A 190 1.07 4.68 16.00
CA THR A 190 -0.09 3.81 15.76
C THR A 190 -0.16 2.71 16.82
N LYS A 191 0.95 2.03 17.11
CA LYS A 191 0.98 0.97 18.12
C LYS A 191 0.66 1.50 19.51
N LEU A 192 1.22 2.64 19.91
CA LEU A 192 0.91 3.30 21.19
C LEU A 192 -0.58 3.63 21.31
N CYS A 193 -1.20 4.20 20.25
CA CYS A 193 -2.63 4.47 20.27
C CYS A 193 -3.47 3.19 20.41
N LEU A 194 -3.09 2.10 19.72
CA LEU A 194 -3.79 0.82 19.86
C LEU A 194 -3.62 0.22 21.26
N GLN A 195 -2.44 0.36 21.88
CA GLN A 195 -2.17 -0.05 23.27
C GLN A 195 -2.98 0.77 24.27
N ASP A 196 -3.02 2.09 24.15
CA ASP A 196 -3.83 2.97 25.01
C ASP A 196 -5.34 2.64 24.95
N LEU A 197 -5.79 2.11 23.82
CA LEU A 197 -7.16 1.62 23.63
C LEU A 197 -7.37 0.19 24.16
N GLY A 198 -6.33 -0.47 24.68
CA GLY A 198 -6.38 -1.85 25.14
C GLY A 198 -6.55 -2.89 24.02
N LEU A 199 -6.06 -2.58 22.82
CA LEU A 199 -6.18 -3.41 21.61
C LEU A 199 -4.89 -4.19 21.28
N LEU A 200 -3.77 -3.87 21.92
CA LEU A 200 -2.46 -4.55 21.79
C LEU A 200 -1.87 -4.83 23.17
#